data_4519a6b8df7d068d9989db3a99c7ec12
#
_entry.id   4519a6b8df7d068d9989db3a99c7ec12
#
_cell.length_a   1.000
_cell.length_b   1.000
_cell.length_c   1.000
_cell.angle_alpha   90.00
_cell.angle_beta   90.00
_cell.angle_gamma   90.00
#
_symmetry.space_group_name_H-M   'P 1'
#
loop_
_entity.id
_entity.type
_entity.pdbx_description
1 polymer ?
#
loop_
_entity_poly.entity_id
_entity_poly.type
_entity_poly.pdbx_seq_one_letter_code
_entity_poly.pdbx_strand_id
1 'polypeptide(L)'
;MSRYWTDLVKRLTPYIPGEQRSGDDVVKLNTNENPYPPSDKVMESISNVQPDALRRYPDPQSTELRNTLADYHNLTAGQVFVGNGSDEILALSFMAFFQGKAPLQFPEISYSFYPVYCDLLDITPDKIPLNTDFTLALDQFGARDDQYGSNCGGIIFPNPNAPTGVAVRCSQIEDLLQKNPNVVVLIDEAYADFGAESAIGLIDNYPNLVVSRTYSKGRSLAGLRLGAAFANSQLIDGLVRAKDSFNSYPVDVIAQAAGIASIKDEPYYRKTIDKICATRERTVSTLNNLGYRVLPSDANFIFASPGKNNHSAGEIFETLNKNNILVRYWDKPVLRDWLRITIGTDEQMDHLFKALQ
;
A
#
# COMPACT_ATOMS: atom_id res chain seq x y z
N MET A 1 -25.64 -4.18 -20.28
CA MET A 1 -24.98 -5.26 -19.50
C MET A 1 -25.39 -6.61 -20.09
N SER A 2 -24.50 -7.62 -20.07
CA SER A 2 -24.80 -8.96 -20.59
C SER A 2 -25.83 -9.69 -19.71
N ARG A 3 -26.78 -10.43 -20.33
CA ARG A 3 -27.74 -11.30 -19.62
C ARG A 3 -27.05 -12.49 -18.90
N TYR A 4 -25.79 -12.74 -19.22
CA TYR A 4 -25.01 -13.85 -18.65
C TYR A 4 -24.27 -13.49 -17.37
N TRP A 5 -24.23 -12.20 -16.99
CA TRP A 5 -23.57 -11.77 -15.77
C TRP A 5 -24.42 -12.10 -14.55
N THR A 6 -23.75 -12.51 -13.48
CA THR A 6 -24.38 -12.63 -12.15
C THR A 6 -24.77 -11.24 -11.61
N ASP A 7 -25.68 -11.20 -10.66
CA ASP A 7 -26.09 -9.92 -10.05
C ASP A 7 -24.92 -9.26 -9.30
N LEU A 8 -24.02 -10.04 -8.72
CA LEU A 8 -22.76 -9.53 -8.18
C LEU A 8 -21.97 -8.74 -9.24
N VAL A 9 -21.67 -9.34 -10.39
CA VAL A 9 -20.87 -8.69 -11.44
C VAL A 9 -21.55 -7.44 -12.01
N LYS A 10 -22.88 -7.41 -12.06
CA LYS A 10 -23.65 -6.23 -12.52
C LYS A 10 -23.52 -5.03 -11.58
N ARG A 11 -23.39 -5.25 -10.26
CA ARG A 11 -23.30 -4.18 -9.25
C ARG A 11 -21.89 -3.67 -9.02
N LEU A 12 -20.84 -4.46 -9.37
CA LEU A 12 -19.46 -4.08 -9.14
C LEU A 12 -19.07 -2.79 -9.89
N THR A 13 -18.39 -1.92 -9.18
CA THR A 13 -17.68 -0.76 -9.74
C THR A 13 -16.18 -1.03 -9.66
N PRO A 14 -15.52 -1.48 -10.76
CA PRO A 14 -14.11 -1.82 -10.73
C PRO A 14 -13.23 -0.62 -10.40
N TYR A 15 -12.10 -0.88 -9.76
CA TYR A 15 -11.04 0.10 -9.56
C TYR A 15 -10.50 0.59 -10.92
N ILE A 16 -10.29 1.90 -11.03
CA ILE A 16 -9.67 2.51 -12.20
C ILE A 16 -8.22 2.86 -11.85
N PRO A 17 -7.22 2.16 -12.43
CA PRO A 17 -5.81 2.46 -12.22
C PRO A 17 -5.46 3.89 -12.64
N GLY A 18 -4.33 4.40 -12.13
CA GLY A 18 -3.74 5.63 -12.65
C GLY A 18 -3.36 5.47 -14.13
N GLU A 19 -3.34 6.59 -14.85
CA GLU A 19 -2.96 6.60 -16.26
C GLU A 19 -1.62 5.88 -16.47
N GLN A 20 -1.58 5.01 -17.48
CA GLN A 20 -0.39 4.29 -17.92
C GLN A 20 -0.01 4.82 -19.31
N ARG A 21 1.00 5.72 -19.34
CA ARG A 21 1.59 6.24 -20.58
C ARG A 21 3.02 5.77 -20.65
N SER A 22 3.45 5.34 -21.80
CA SER A 22 4.84 4.92 -22.10
C SER A 22 5.47 5.92 -23.07
N GLY A 23 6.77 6.10 -22.97
CA GLY A 23 7.56 6.99 -23.82
C GLY A 23 8.78 7.50 -23.05
N ASP A 24 9.87 7.74 -23.73
CA ASP A 24 11.13 8.20 -23.11
C ASP A 24 11.03 9.64 -22.58
N ASP A 25 10.03 10.40 -23.04
CA ASP A 25 9.73 11.77 -22.64
C ASP A 25 8.69 11.86 -21.49
N VAL A 26 8.20 10.71 -21.00
CA VAL A 26 7.18 10.68 -19.94
C VAL A 26 7.83 10.66 -18.56
N VAL A 27 7.53 11.66 -17.74
CA VAL A 27 7.89 11.68 -16.31
C VAL A 27 6.72 11.12 -15.50
N LYS A 28 6.82 9.86 -15.10
CA LYS A 28 5.73 9.11 -14.45
C LYS A 28 5.79 9.24 -12.93
N LEU A 29 4.98 10.15 -12.36
CA LEU A 29 4.91 10.45 -10.93
C LEU A 29 3.49 10.22 -10.34
N ASN A 30 2.74 9.24 -10.86
CA ASN A 30 1.32 9.06 -10.51
C ASN A 30 0.98 7.73 -9.81
N THR A 31 1.82 6.71 -9.84
CA THR A 31 1.51 5.35 -9.34
C THR A 31 2.43 4.87 -8.22
N ASN A 32 3.25 5.77 -7.65
CA ASN A 32 4.12 5.50 -6.50
C ASN A 32 5.09 4.33 -6.76
N GLU A 33 5.57 4.19 -7.98
CA GLU A 33 6.63 3.25 -8.32
C GLU A 33 7.98 3.75 -7.80
N ASN A 34 8.90 2.83 -7.51
CA ASN A 34 10.27 3.19 -7.16
C ASN A 34 10.99 3.69 -8.43
N PRO A 35 11.64 4.86 -8.41
CA PRO A 35 12.35 5.38 -9.59
C PRO A 35 13.66 4.65 -9.89
N TYR A 36 14.13 3.81 -8.96
CA TYR A 36 15.35 3.02 -9.13
C TYR A 36 14.99 1.57 -9.45
N PRO A 37 15.74 0.89 -10.35
CA PRO A 37 15.50 -0.52 -10.69
C PRO A 37 15.83 -1.43 -9.50
N PRO A 38 15.44 -2.72 -9.54
CA PRO A 38 15.95 -3.72 -8.61
C PRO A 38 17.47 -3.88 -8.76
N SER A 39 18.14 -4.43 -7.72
CA SER A 39 19.59 -4.61 -7.72
C SER A 39 20.06 -5.67 -8.74
N ASP A 40 21.36 -5.61 -9.08
CA ASP A 40 22.00 -6.62 -9.93
C ASP A 40 21.86 -8.04 -9.38
N LYS A 41 21.89 -8.20 -8.03
CA LYS A 41 21.69 -9.51 -7.39
C LYS A 41 20.26 -10.06 -7.61
N VAL A 42 19.27 -9.19 -7.62
CA VAL A 42 17.89 -9.56 -7.96
C VAL A 42 17.82 -9.99 -9.43
N MET A 43 18.40 -9.23 -10.33
CA MET A 43 18.42 -9.57 -11.77
C MET A 43 19.18 -10.87 -12.04
N GLU A 44 20.29 -11.09 -11.35
CA GLU A 44 21.05 -12.36 -11.40
C GLU A 44 20.19 -13.53 -10.90
N SER A 45 19.48 -13.36 -9.79
CA SER A 45 18.60 -14.41 -9.26
C SER A 45 17.50 -14.82 -10.23
N ILE A 46 16.92 -13.85 -10.93
CA ILE A 46 15.92 -14.09 -11.99
C ILE A 46 16.54 -14.86 -13.16
N SER A 47 17.73 -14.43 -13.61
CA SER A 47 18.43 -15.03 -14.76
C SER A 47 18.89 -16.47 -14.47
N ASN A 48 19.11 -16.80 -13.21
CA ASN A 48 19.53 -18.13 -12.76
C ASN A 48 18.37 -19.12 -12.60
N VAL A 49 17.12 -18.70 -12.79
CA VAL A 49 15.97 -19.61 -12.75
C VAL A 49 16.07 -20.62 -13.90
N GLN A 50 16.21 -21.89 -13.55
CA GLN A 50 16.41 -22.94 -14.54
C GLN A 50 15.13 -23.23 -15.32
N PRO A 51 15.22 -23.54 -16.64
CA PRO A 51 14.05 -23.87 -17.46
C PRO A 51 13.18 -25.00 -16.87
N ASP A 52 13.80 -25.97 -16.20
CA ASP A 52 13.09 -27.05 -15.54
C ASP A 52 12.22 -26.62 -14.36
N ALA A 53 12.57 -25.53 -13.69
CA ALA A 53 11.72 -24.92 -12.65
C ALA A 53 10.43 -24.32 -13.22
N LEU A 54 10.48 -23.76 -14.43
CA LEU A 54 9.33 -23.11 -15.07
C LEU A 54 8.26 -24.10 -15.55
N ARG A 55 8.59 -25.37 -15.83
CA ARG A 55 7.61 -26.37 -16.24
C ARG A 55 6.89 -27.05 -15.09
N ARG A 56 7.25 -26.75 -13.84
CA ARG A 56 6.65 -27.31 -12.62
C ARG A 56 5.96 -26.22 -11.83
N TYR A 57 4.96 -26.61 -11.06
CA TYR A 57 4.37 -25.71 -10.08
C TYR A 57 5.40 -25.27 -9.04
N PRO A 58 5.38 -24.01 -8.60
CA PRO A 58 6.24 -23.53 -7.52
C PRO A 58 5.88 -24.18 -6.18
N ASP A 59 6.72 -23.98 -5.18
CA ASP A 59 6.36 -24.32 -3.80
C ASP A 59 5.09 -23.54 -3.37
N PRO A 60 3.96 -24.22 -3.08
CA PRO A 60 2.69 -23.57 -2.76
C PRO A 60 2.74 -22.78 -1.43
N GLN A 61 3.71 -23.08 -0.58
CA GLN A 61 3.92 -22.40 0.69
C GLN A 61 5.01 -21.33 0.63
N SER A 62 5.72 -21.19 -0.50
CA SER A 62 6.85 -20.26 -0.66
C SER A 62 7.83 -20.36 0.53
N THR A 63 8.17 -21.58 0.93
CA THR A 63 8.81 -21.91 2.21
C THR A 63 10.12 -21.16 2.41
N GLU A 64 11.01 -21.14 1.40
CA GLU A 64 12.30 -20.43 1.50
C GLU A 64 12.11 -18.92 1.67
N LEU A 65 11.17 -18.33 0.92
CA LEU A 65 10.87 -16.90 1.02
C LEU A 65 10.26 -16.56 2.38
N ARG A 66 9.32 -17.38 2.91
CA ARG A 66 8.75 -17.20 4.24
C ARG A 66 9.80 -17.29 5.34
N ASN A 67 10.71 -18.26 5.26
CA ASN A 67 11.83 -18.37 6.20
C ASN A 67 12.75 -17.14 6.12
N THR A 68 13.12 -16.71 4.92
CA THR A 68 13.94 -15.50 4.73
C THR A 68 13.28 -14.25 5.32
N LEU A 69 11.96 -14.10 5.17
CA LEU A 69 11.21 -13.00 5.75
C LEU A 69 11.10 -13.10 7.28
N ALA A 70 10.88 -14.30 7.79
CA ALA A 70 10.82 -14.56 9.23
C ALA A 70 12.15 -14.17 9.89
N ASP A 71 13.27 -14.63 9.34
CA ASP A 71 14.62 -14.30 9.82
C ASP A 71 14.87 -12.79 9.75
N TYR A 72 14.46 -12.12 8.65
CA TYR A 72 14.66 -10.69 8.46
C TYR A 72 13.89 -9.84 9.49
N HIS A 73 12.70 -10.30 9.90
CA HIS A 73 11.85 -9.59 10.86
C HIS A 73 11.89 -10.13 12.28
N ASN A 74 12.78 -11.09 12.59
CA ASN A 74 12.87 -11.80 13.87
C ASN A 74 11.54 -12.48 14.28
N LEU A 75 10.87 -13.11 13.32
CA LEU A 75 9.62 -13.86 13.49
C LEU A 75 9.85 -15.35 13.21
N THR A 76 8.81 -16.14 13.38
CA THR A 76 8.76 -17.54 12.90
C THR A 76 8.09 -17.61 11.52
N ALA A 77 8.41 -18.63 10.72
CA ALA A 77 7.75 -18.85 9.44
C ALA A 77 6.22 -19.02 9.55
N GLY A 78 5.73 -19.49 10.70
CA GLY A 78 4.29 -19.57 11.00
C GLY A 78 3.60 -18.22 11.14
N GLN A 79 4.35 -17.14 11.31
CA GLN A 79 3.85 -15.76 11.40
C GLN A 79 3.96 -14.99 10.08
N VAL A 80 4.34 -15.66 8.98
CA VAL A 80 4.54 -15.04 7.66
C VAL A 80 3.64 -15.70 6.63
N PHE A 81 2.94 -14.88 5.83
CA PHE A 81 2.21 -15.27 4.63
C PHE A 81 2.76 -14.53 3.43
N VAL A 82 2.79 -15.18 2.26
CA VAL A 82 3.23 -14.57 0.99
C VAL A 82 2.13 -14.72 -0.05
N GLY A 83 1.88 -13.67 -0.82
CA GLY A 83 0.84 -13.62 -1.84
C GLY A 83 1.24 -12.83 -3.09
N ASN A 84 0.40 -12.87 -4.10
CA ASN A 84 0.57 -12.19 -5.40
C ASN A 84 0.30 -10.68 -5.29
N GLY A 85 1.24 -9.97 -4.66
CA GLY A 85 1.11 -8.56 -4.28
C GLY A 85 0.26 -8.36 -3.03
N SER A 86 0.31 -7.16 -2.47
CA SER A 86 -0.55 -6.79 -1.34
C SER A 86 -2.04 -6.82 -1.70
N ASP A 87 -2.40 -6.66 -2.97
CA ASP A 87 -3.80 -6.72 -3.41
C ASP A 87 -4.43 -8.09 -3.13
N GLU A 88 -3.71 -9.20 -3.40
CA GLU A 88 -4.19 -10.54 -3.07
C GLU A 88 -4.26 -10.75 -1.55
N ILE A 89 -3.24 -10.29 -0.82
CA ILE A 89 -3.21 -10.36 0.65
C ILE A 89 -4.42 -9.63 1.25
N LEU A 90 -4.71 -8.43 0.77
CA LEU A 90 -5.87 -7.65 1.21
C LEU A 90 -7.17 -8.39 0.86
N ALA A 91 -7.35 -8.87 -0.38
CA ALA A 91 -8.54 -9.62 -0.77
C ALA A 91 -8.78 -10.84 0.11
N LEU A 92 -7.72 -11.63 0.38
CA LEU A 92 -7.79 -12.80 1.26
C LEU A 92 -8.07 -12.39 2.73
N SER A 93 -7.51 -11.28 3.20
CA SER A 93 -7.78 -10.75 4.54
C SER A 93 -9.24 -10.30 4.68
N PHE A 94 -9.79 -9.63 3.67
CA PHE A 94 -11.21 -9.23 3.67
C PHE A 94 -12.11 -10.48 3.72
N MET A 95 -11.79 -11.51 2.96
CA MET A 95 -12.51 -12.78 2.97
C MET A 95 -12.38 -13.51 4.32
N ALA A 96 -11.17 -13.64 4.85
CA ALA A 96 -10.89 -14.44 6.04
C ALA A 96 -11.35 -13.77 7.34
N PHE A 97 -11.30 -12.43 7.44
CA PHE A 97 -11.44 -11.74 8.70
C PHE A 97 -12.65 -10.81 8.79
N PHE A 98 -13.17 -10.30 7.68
CA PHE A 98 -14.19 -9.25 7.70
C PHE A 98 -15.52 -9.65 7.05
N GLN A 99 -15.52 -10.62 6.12
CA GLN A 99 -16.75 -11.06 5.47
C GLN A 99 -17.75 -11.69 6.46
N GLY A 100 -19.01 -11.29 6.34
CA GLY A 100 -20.10 -11.82 7.19
C GLY A 100 -20.06 -11.32 8.64
N LYS A 101 -19.26 -10.30 8.95
CA LYS A 101 -19.20 -9.66 10.28
C LYS A 101 -19.92 -8.30 10.29
N ALA A 102 -19.86 -7.62 11.43
CA ALA A 102 -20.26 -6.22 11.56
C ALA A 102 -19.46 -5.30 10.61
N PRO A 103 -19.82 -4.02 10.43
CA PRO A 103 -19.15 -3.12 9.49
C PRO A 103 -17.63 -3.06 9.66
N LEU A 104 -16.92 -3.02 8.53
CA LEU A 104 -15.48 -2.83 8.48
C LEU A 104 -15.15 -1.33 8.50
N GLN A 105 -14.36 -0.91 9.48
CA GLN A 105 -13.92 0.47 9.64
C GLN A 105 -12.63 0.75 8.89
N PHE A 106 -12.61 1.85 8.13
CA PHE A 106 -11.42 2.38 7.47
C PHE A 106 -11.54 3.89 7.22
N PRO A 107 -10.41 4.61 7.02
CA PRO A 107 -10.47 6.04 6.79
C PRO A 107 -11.22 6.37 5.50
N GLU A 108 -12.09 7.39 5.52
CA GLU A 108 -12.86 7.84 4.34
C GLU A 108 -11.96 8.21 3.17
N ILE A 109 -10.85 8.90 3.48
CA ILE A 109 -9.80 9.24 2.53
C ILE A 109 -8.61 8.30 2.76
N SER A 110 -8.56 7.21 2.02
CA SER A 110 -7.51 6.19 2.11
C SER A 110 -7.34 5.44 0.79
N TYR A 111 -6.74 4.25 0.83
CA TYR A 111 -6.57 3.41 -0.35
C TYR A 111 -7.93 3.06 -0.98
N SER A 112 -8.14 3.56 -2.20
CA SER A 112 -9.45 3.51 -2.87
C SER A 112 -9.89 2.11 -3.29
N PHE A 113 -9.09 1.08 -3.05
CA PHE A 113 -9.46 -0.31 -3.31
C PHE A 113 -10.27 -0.95 -2.16
N TYR A 114 -10.21 -0.42 -0.92
CA TYR A 114 -10.97 -0.98 0.20
C TYR A 114 -12.48 -1.02 -0.07
N PRO A 115 -13.13 0.05 -0.57
CA PRO A 115 -14.53 -0.03 -0.97
C PRO A 115 -14.81 -1.09 -2.05
N VAL A 116 -13.86 -1.32 -2.98
CA VAL A 116 -14.02 -2.33 -4.04
C VAL A 116 -14.05 -3.74 -3.45
N TYR A 117 -13.20 -4.02 -2.46
CA TYR A 117 -13.28 -5.31 -1.74
C TYR A 117 -14.57 -5.44 -0.92
N CYS A 118 -15.05 -4.36 -0.29
CA CYS A 118 -16.32 -4.36 0.40
C CYS A 118 -17.47 -4.72 -0.55
N ASP A 119 -17.53 -4.09 -1.73
CA ASP A 119 -18.54 -4.38 -2.74
C ASP A 119 -18.44 -5.83 -3.26
N LEU A 120 -17.21 -6.33 -3.47
CA LEU A 120 -16.96 -7.68 -3.98
C LEU A 120 -17.41 -8.76 -2.99
N LEU A 121 -17.16 -8.55 -1.70
CA LEU A 121 -17.35 -9.56 -0.64
C LEU A 121 -18.58 -9.31 0.23
N ASP A 122 -19.43 -8.35 -0.18
CA ASP A 122 -20.66 -7.99 0.52
C ASP A 122 -20.43 -7.59 1.99
N ILE A 123 -19.39 -6.76 2.20
CA ILE A 123 -19.00 -6.22 3.51
C ILE A 123 -19.53 -4.79 3.63
N THR A 124 -20.21 -4.49 4.72
CA THR A 124 -20.67 -3.12 5.01
C THR A 124 -19.50 -2.23 5.41
N PRO A 125 -19.17 -1.14 4.66
CA PRO A 125 -18.13 -0.21 5.06
C PRO A 125 -18.63 0.79 6.12
N ASP A 126 -17.80 1.07 7.12
CA ASP A 126 -17.95 2.22 8.02
C ASP A 126 -16.74 3.15 7.83
N LYS A 127 -16.97 4.27 7.15
CA LYS A 127 -15.91 5.20 6.75
C LYS A 127 -15.69 6.24 7.83
N ILE A 128 -14.49 6.26 8.40
CA ILE A 128 -14.09 7.19 9.46
C ILE A 128 -13.48 8.45 8.83
N PRO A 129 -14.04 9.65 9.06
CA PRO A 129 -13.45 10.90 8.57
C PRO A 129 -12.02 11.08 9.09
N LEU A 130 -11.17 11.74 8.28
CA LEU A 130 -9.88 12.24 8.77
C LEU A 130 -10.07 13.49 9.62
N ASN A 131 -9.10 13.78 10.48
CA ASN A 131 -8.99 15.09 11.12
C ASN A 131 -8.75 16.19 10.06
N THR A 132 -8.97 17.45 10.43
CA THR A 132 -8.81 18.62 9.54
C THR A 132 -7.38 18.83 9.04
N ASP A 133 -6.41 18.24 9.73
CA ASP A 133 -4.97 18.21 9.35
C ASP A 133 -4.57 16.95 8.55
N PHE A 134 -5.54 16.13 8.13
CA PHE A 134 -5.39 14.88 7.42
C PHE A 134 -4.75 13.72 8.22
N THR A 135 -4.62 13.85 9.53
CA THR A 135 -4.27 12.72 10.40
C THR A 135 -5.46 11.76 10.58
N LEU A 136 -5.18 10.49 10.92
CA LEU A 136 -6.22 9.51 11.24
C LEU A 136 -6.88 9.85 12.60
N ALA A 137 -8.20 9.87 12.64
CA ALA A 137 -8.98 10.04 13.87
C ALA A 137 -9.09 8.69 14.62
N LEU A 138 -7.96 8.21 15.19
CA LEU A 138 -7.86 6.87 15.78
C LEU A 138 -8.81 6.66 16.97
N ASP A 139 -9.21 7.70 17.65
CA ASP A 139 -10.18 7.69 18.73
C ASP A 139 -11.62 7.38 18.26
N GLN A 140 -11.88 7.48 16.97
CA GLN A 140 -13.17 7.16 16.37
C GLN A 140 -13.27 5.72 15.86
N PHE A 141 -12.18 4.94 15.89
CA PHE A 141 -12.20 3.55 15.51
C PHE A 141 -12.58 2.63 16.68
N GLY A 142 -13.21 1.51 16.37
CA GLY A 142 -13.66 0.51 17.33
C GLY A 142 -15.15 0.53 17.59
N ALA A 143 -15.60 -0.20 18.60
CA ALA A 143 -16.99 -0.20 19.04
C ALA A 143 -17.36 1.18 19.61
N ARG A 144 -18.45 1.75 19.10
CA ARG A 144 -18.99 3.02 19.59
C ARG A 144 -20.20 2.75 20.47
N ASP A 145 -20.25 3.39 21.63
CA ASP A 145 -21.45 3.46 22.46
C ASP A 145 -22.44 4.46 21.83
N ASP A 146 -22.93 4.16 20.64
CA ASP A 146 -24.02 4.92 20.05
C ASP A 146 -25.35 4.16 20.17
N GLN A 147 -26.47 4.92 20.08
CA GLN A 147 -27.83 4.39 20.20
C GLN A 147 -28.17 3.35 19.08
N TYR A 148 -27.27 3.11 18.12
CA TYR A 148 -27.40 2.18 17.01
C TYR A 148 -26.61 0.88 17.23
N GLY A 149 -25.82 0.77 18.33
CA GLY A 149 -25.08 -0.44 18.70
C GLY A 149 -24.13 -0.90 17.61
N SER A 150 -23.39 0.03 17.00
CA SER A 150 -22.47 -0.30 15.90
C SER A 150 -21.33 -1.18 16.40
N ASN A 151 -21.49 -2.49 16.26
CA ASN A 151 -20.42 -3.45 16.47
C ASN A 151 -19.39 -3.28 15.36
N CYS A 152 -18.14 -3.01 15.70
CA CYS A 152 -17.03 -3.01 14.75
C CYS A 152 -16.69 -4.46 14.34
N GLY A 153 -16.71 -4.77 13.04
CA GLY A 153 -16.38 -6.08 12.49
C GLY A 153 -14.89 -6.27 12.20
N GLY A 154 -14.14 -5.17 12.16
CA GLY A 154 -12.71 -5.11 11.90
C GLY A 154 -12.26 -3.68 11.60
N ILE A 155 -10.97 -3.45 11.64
CA ILE A 155 -10.34 -2.16 11.37
C ILE A 155 -9.24 -2.35 10.34
N ILE A 156 -9.18 -1.49 9.31
CA ILE A 156 -8.07 -1.46 8.34
C ILE A 156 -7.69 -0.03 8.00
N PHE A 157 -6.40 0.26 7.96
CA PHE A 157 -5.90 1.52 7.41
C PHE A 157 -4.46 1.40 6.89
N PRO A 158 -4.08 2.23 5.89
CA PRO A 158 -2.70 2.31 5.43
C PRO A 158 -1.85 3.09 6.44
N ASN A 159 -0.64 2.64 6.69
CA ASN A 159 0.36 3.37 7.48
C ASN A 159 1.73 3.36 6.80
N PRO A 160 2.18 4.47 6.21
CA PRO A 160 1.51 5.79 6.02
C PRO A 160 0.23 5.75 5.20
N ASN A 161 -0.73 6.65 5.53
CA ASN A 161 -1.99 6.73 4.80
C ASN A 161 -1.76 7.21 3.34
N ALA A 162 -2.47 6.62 2.40
CA ALA A 162 -2.52 7.07 1.01
C ALA A 162 -3.93 7.64 0.71
N PRO A 163 -4.05 8.87 0.18
CA PRO A 163 -3.04 9.64 -0.55
C PRO A 163 -2.27 10.67 0.29
N THR A 164 -2.50 10.78 1.59
CA THR A 164 -1.98 11.90 2.40
C THR A 164 -0.49 11.81 2.71
N GLY A 165 0.07 10.60 2.82
CA GLY A 165 1.46 10.34 3.21
C GLY A 165 1.70 10.36 4.73
N VAL A 166 0.69 10.76 5.52
CA VAL A 166 0.81 10.93 6.97
C VAL A 166 0.82 9.58 7.67
N ALA A 167 1.80 9.36 8.55
CA ALA A 167 1.93 8.14 9.33
C ALA A 167 1.35 8.27 10.75
N VAL A 168 1.02 7.11 11.31
CA VAL A 168 0.66 6.88 12.71
C VAL A 168 1.83 6.21 13.41
N ARG A 169 2.15 6.60 14.64
CA ARG A 169 3.21 5.99 15.44
C ARG A 169 2.78 4.63 15.99
N CYS A 170 3.75 3.72 16.19
CA CYS A 170 3.48 2.40 16.76
C CYS A 170 2.76 2.46 18.12
N SER A 171 3.08 3.43 18.98
CA SER A 171 2.38 3.62 20.26
C SER A 171 0.88 3.90 20.11
N GLN A 172 0.48 4.64 19.06
CA GLN A 172 -0.94 4.91 18.79
C GLN A 172 -1.65 3.68 18.20
N ILE A 173 -0.92 2.87 17.41
CA ILE A 173 -1.42 1.58 16.92
C ILE A 173 -1.61 0.62 18.11
N GLU A 174 -0.68 0.60 19.04
CA GLU A 174 -0.75 -0.20 20.26
C GLU A 174 -1.96 0.16 21.12
N ASP A 175 -2.20 1.45 21.35
CA ASP A 175 -3.40 1.95 22.05
C ASP A 175 -4.71 1.50 21.36
N LEU A 176 -4.73 1.51 20.00
CA LEU A 176 -5.88 1.05 19.23
C LEU A 176 -6.11 -0.46 19.39
N LEU A 177 -5.04 -1.27 19.34
CA LEU A 177 -5.10 -2.72 19.52
C LEU A 177 -5.61 -3.09 20.91
N GLN A 178 -5.13 -2.41 21.96
CA GLN A 178 -5.57 -2.61 23.34
C GLN A 178 -7.05 -2.30 23.55
N LYS A 179 -7.57 -1.26 22.90
CA LYS A 179 -8.98 -0.88 22.95
C LYS A 179 -9.89 -1.82 22.17
N ASN A 180 -9.34 -2.57 21.20
CA ASN A 180 -10.09 -3.40 20.27
C ASN A 180 -9.62 -4.88 20.25
N PRO A 181 -9.52 -5.59 21.40
CA PRO A 181 -8.89 -6.91 21.47
C PRO A 181 -9.67 -8.02 20.74
N ASN A 182 -10.95 -7.78 20.44
CA ASN A 182 -11.85 -8.78 19.88
C ASN A 182 -12.08 -8.65 18.37
N VAL A 183 -11.44 -7.69 17.70
CA VAL A 183 -11.52 -7.49 16.25
C VAL A 183 -10.14 -7.49 15.62
N VAL A 184 -10.04 -7.97 14.39
CA VAL A 184 -8.79 -7.91 13.63
C VAL A 184 -8.52 -6.46 13.23
N VAL A 185 -7.30 -6.00 13.51
CA VAL A 185 -6.76 -4.72 13.04
C VAL A 185 -5.71 -5.01 11.98
N LEU A 186 -5.95 -4.59 10.73
CA LEU A 186 -5.02 -4.74 9.63
C LEU A 186 -4.36 -3.40 9.33
N ILE A 187 -3.03 -3.36 9.46
CA ILE A 187 -2.21 -2.21 9.09
C ILE A 187 -1.59 -2.48 7.72
N ASP A 188 -1.96 -1.66 6.73
CA ASP A 188 -1.42 -1.75 5.37
C ASP A 188 -0.15 -0.88 5.26
N GLU A 189 0.99 -1.52 5.38
CA GLU A 189 2.30 -0.88 5.36
C GLU A 189 2.93 -0.82 3.96
N ALA A 190 2.13 -0.53 2.94
CA ALA A 190 2.64 -0.46 1.57
C ALA A 190 3.76 0.59 1.38
N TYR A 191 3.87 1.57 2.26
CA TYR A 191 4.81 2.70 2.18
C TYR A 191 5.70 2.86 3.41
N ALA A 192 5.63 1.98 4.40
CA ALA A 192 6.37 2.12 5.66
C ALA A 192 7.90 2.16 5.48
N ASP A 193 8.41 1.62 4.36
CA ASP A 193 9.83 1.63 4.01
C ASP A 193 10.46 3.03 4.00
N PHE A 194 9.66 4.09 3.82
CA PHE A 194 10.13 5.45 3.53
C PHE A 194 10.15 6.38 4.75
N GLY A 195 9.97 5.86 5.96
CA GLY A 195 10.13 6.64 7.19
C GLY A 195 9.20 6.30 8.33
N ALA A 196 8.11 5.57 8.09
CA ALA A 196 7.19 5.18 9.16
C ALA A 196 7.74 4.05 10.03
N GLU A 197 7.33 4.03 11.29
CA GLU A 197 7.54 2.89 12.18
C GLU A 197 6.67 1.70 11.74
N SER A 198 7.26 0.49 11.69
CA SER A 198 6.52 -0.72 11.34
C SER A 198 5.86 -1.36 12.58
N ALA A 199 4.59 -1.70 12.47
CA ALA A 199 3.85 -2.43 13.49
C ALA A 199 4.21 -3.94 13.57
N ILE A 200 5.10 -4.45 12.70
CA ILE A 200 5.54 -5.86 12.73
C ILE A 200 6.09 -6.23 14.11
N GLY A 201 6.80 -5.32 14.78
CA GLY A 201 7.32 -5.56 16.14
C GLY A 201 6.26 -5.76 17.23
N LEU A 202 4.98 -5.49 16.95
CA LEU A 202 3.88 -5.67 17.88
C LEU A 202 3.18 -7.04 17.77
N ILE A 203 3.51 -7.85 16.76
CA ILE A 203 2.78 -9.10 16.42
C ILE A 203 2.76 -10.10 17.58
N ASP A 204 3.87 -10.25 18.30
CA ASP A 204 3.96 -11.20 19.42
C ASP A 204 3.09 -10.80 20.62
N ASN A 205 2.79 -9.50 20.75
CA ASN A 205 2.02 -8.96 21.86
C ASN A 205 0.52 -8.85 21.54
N TYR A 206 0.16 -8.78 20.25
CA TYR A 206 -1.22 -8.50 19.81
C TYR A 206 -1.71 -9.56 18.80
N PRO A 207 -2.42 -10.60 19.28
CA PRO A 207 -2.86 -11.73 18.44
C PRO A 207 -3.89 -11.34 17.37
N ASN A 208 -4.47 -10.14 17.47
CA ASN A 208 -5.45 -9.58 16.53
C ASN A 208 -4.83 -8.64 15.49
N LEU A 209 -3.50 -8.47 15.47
CA LEU A 209 -2.80 -7.62 14.50
C LEU A 209 -2.43 -8.40 13.24
N VAL A 210 -2.74 -7.81 12.08
CA VAL A 210 -2.19 -8.21 10.77
C VAL A 210 -1.45 -7.01 10.17
N VAL A 211 -0.24 -7.21 9.68
CA VAL A 211 0.52 -6.20 8.94
C VAL A 211 0.73 -6.68 7.51
N SER A 212 0.27 -5.93 6.51
CA SER A 212 0.55 -6.22 5.10
C SER A 212 1.70 -5.37 4.56
N ARG A 213 2.56 -5.98 3.75
CA ARG A 213 3.69 -5.33 3.07
C ARG A 213 3.68 -5.64 1.59
N THR A 214 4.23 -4.75 0.78
CA THR A 214 4.41 -4.96 -0.66
C THR A 214 5.88 -4.79 -1.06
N TYR A 215 6.30 -5.58 -2.04
CA TYR A 215 7.60 -5.41 -2.70
C TYR A 215 7.55 -4.40 -3.86
N SER A 216 6.35 -3.91 -4.20
CA SER A 216 6.13 -3.01 -5.34
C SER A 216 6.73 -1.62 -5.18
N LYS A 217 7.02 -1.18 -3.94
CA LYS A 217 7.44 0.19 -3.62
C LYS A 217 8.91 0.23 -3.20
N GLY A 218 9.22 -0.04 -1.94
CA GLY A 218 10.58 0.05 -1.44
C GLY A 218 11.55 -0.90 -2.14
N ARG A 219 11.10 -2.08 -2.55
CA ARG A 219 11.95 -3.11 -3.16
C ARG A 219 11.95 -3.16 -4.69
N SER A 220 11.33 -2.19 -5.36
CA SER A 220 11.36 -2.03 -6.84
C SER A 220 10.80 -3.22 -7.65
N LEU A 221 9.91 -4.03 -7.08
CA LEU A 221 9.40 -5.26 -7.69
C LEU A 221 7.90 -5.18 -8.07
N ALA A 222 7.41 -3.99 -8.43
CA ALA A 222 6.01 -3.80 -8.81
C ALA A 222 5.55 -4.75 -9.94
N GLY A 223 6.41 -5.02 -10.90
CA GLY A 223 6.15 -5.92 -12.03
C GLY A 223 6.08 -7.41 -11.66
N LEU A 224 6.69 -7.82 -10.54
CA LEU A 224 6.71 -9.21 -10.08
C LEU A 224 5.56 -9.57 -9.14
N ARG A 225 4.72 -8.60 -8.76
CA ARG A 225 3.53 -8.85 -7.97
C ARG A 225 3.78 -9.66 -6.69
N LEU A 226 4.69 -9.21 -5.82
CA LEU A 226 5.00 -9.88 -4.57
C LEU A 226 4.57 -9.03 -3.37
N GLY A 227 3.93 -9.68 -2.38
CA GLY A 227 3.56 -9.11 -1.10
C GLY A 227 3.71 -10.11 0.03
N ALA A 228 3.72 -9.63 1.26
CA ALA A 228 3.77 -10.44 2.46
C ALA A 228 2.80 -9.91 3.54
N ALA A 229 2.24 -10.82 4.34
CA ALA A 229 1.54 -10.47 5.58
C ALA A 229 2.23 -11.10 6.77
N PHE A 230 2.18 -10.39 7.88
CA PHE A 230 2.76 -10.78 9.16
C PHE A 230 1.67 -10.70 10.23
N ALA A 231 1.51 -11.77 11.00
CA ALA A 231 0.50 -11.88 12.04
C ALA A 231 0.77 -13.04 12.98
N ASN A 232 -0.03 -13.19 14.03
CA ASN A 232 -0.06 -14.41 14.81
C ASN A 232 -0.36 -15.63 13.91
N SER A 233 0.22 -16.78 14.21
CA SER A 233 0.09 -18.00 13.39
C SER A 233 -1.36 -18.40 13.12
N GLN A 234 -2.29 -18.19 14.05
CA GLN A 234 -3.71 -18.52 13.84
C GLN A 234 -4.35 -17.64 12.76
N LEU A 235 -3.95 -16.35 12.64
CA LEU A 235 -4.42 -15.48 11.55
C LEU A 235 -3.75 -15.87 10.23
N ILE A 236 -2.47 -16.24 10.25
CA ILE A 236 -1.78 -16.78 9.06
C ILE A 236 -2.46 -18.05 8.56
N ASP A 237 -2.85 -18.97 9.44
CA ASP A 237 -3.62 -20.17 9.06
C ASP A 237 -4.94 -19.82 8.38
N GLY A 238 -5.60 -18.75 8.82
CA GLY A 238 -6.81 -18.20 8.18
C GLY A 238 -6.55 -17.75 6.74
N LEU A 239 -5.45 -17.00 6.51
CA LEU A 239 -5.03 -16.57 5.17
C LEU A 239 -4.66 -17.77 4.27
N VAL A 240 -3.94 -18.76 4.81
CA VAL A 240 -3.58 -19.99 4.08
C VAL A 240 -4.83 -20.75 3.65
N ARG A 241 -5.83 -20.89 4.54
CA ARG A 241 -7.10 -21.56 4.21
C ARG A 241 -7.86 -20.82 3.11
N ALA A 242 -7.94 -19.49 3.18
CA ALA A 242 -8.57 -18.67 2.14
C ALA A 242 -7.82 -18.82 0.81
N LYS A 243 -6.48 -18.72 0.82
CA LYS A 243 -5.63 -18.90 -0.36
C LYS A 243 -5.84 -20.28 -1.00
N ASP A 244 -5.75 -21.36 -0.23
CA ASP A 244 -5.84 -22.73 -0.75
C ASP A 244 -7.24 -23.08 -1.26
N SER A 245 -8.26 -22.29 -0.87
CA SER A 245 -9.62 -22.40 -1.38
C SER A 245 -9.86 -21.61 -2.67
N PHE A 246 -8.92 -20.72 -3.05
CA PHE A 246 -9.05 -19.85 -4.22
C PHE A 246 -7.94 -20.09 -5.27
N ASN A 247 -6.67 -20.04 -4.86
CA ASN A 247 -5.50 -20.25 -5.72
C ASN A 247 -4.35 -20.84 -4.90
N SER A 248 -4.00 -22.11 -5.11
CA SER A 248 -2.99 -22.80 -4.32
C SER A 248 -1.54 -22.41 -4.65
N TYR A 249 -1.28 -21.77 -5.82
CA TYR A 249 0.05 -21.43 -6.32
C TYR A 249 0.16 -19.96 -6.77
N PRO A 250 -0.11 -18.99 -5.89
CA PRO A 250 -0.23 -17.60 -6.32
C PRO A 250 1.11 -16.93 -6.67
N VAL A 251 2.23 -17.39 -6.10
CA VAL A 251 3.54 -16.76 -6.26
C VAL A 251 4.46 -17.68 -7.08
N ASP A 252 4.85 -17.19 -8.25
CA ASP A 252 5.69 -17.94 -9.19
C ASP A 252 7.15 -18.05 -8.73
N VAL A 253 7.92 -18.92 -9.40
CA VAL A 253 9.32 -19.21 -9.02
C VAL A 253 10.24 -18.00 -9.19
N ILE A 254 9.95 -17.12 -10.17
CA ILE A 254 10.76 -15.92 -10.42
C ILE A 254 10.52 -14.90 -9.32
N ALA A 255 9.25 -14.67 -8.94
CA ALA A 255 8.90 -13.77 -7.87
C ALA A 255 9.48 -14.23 -6.52
N GLN A 256 9.46 -15.55 -6.23
CA GLN A 256 10.07 -16.11 -5.01
C GLN A 256 11.58 -15.88 -4.99
N ALA A 257 12.30 -16.22 -6.08
CA ALA A 257 13.76 -16.03 -6.17
C ALA A 257 14.16 -14.55 -6.04
N ALA A 258 13.48 -13.66 -6.77
CA ALA A 258 13.71 -12.23 -6.72
C ALA A 258 13.40 -11.63 -5.33
N GLY A 259 12.34 -12.09 -4.68
CA GLY A 259 11.99 -11.68 -3.34
C GLY A 259 13.08 -12.02 -2.33
N ILE A 260 13.58 -13.25 -2.33
CA ILE A 260 14.68 -13.70 -1.47
C ILE A 260 15.95 -12.88 -1.72
N ALA A 261 16.33 -12.70 -2.99
CA ALA A 261 17.51 -11.91 -3.35
C ALA A 261 17.39 -10.45 -2.91
N SER A 262 16.21 -9.86 -3.04
CA SER A 262 15.93 -8.49 -2.61
C SER A 262 16.05 -8.31 -1.09
N ILE A 263 15.58 -9.28 -0.29
CA ILE A 263 15.74 -9.23 1.18
C ILE A 263 17.22 -9.35 1.55
N LYS A 264 17.95 -10.27 0.90
CA LYS A 264 19.38 -10.49 1.17
C LYS A 264 20.28 -9.33 0.71
N ASP A 265 19.80 -8.43 -0.14
CA ASP A 265 20.55 -7.26 -0.60
C ASP A 265 20.13 -5.97 0.10
N GLU A 266 20.12 -6.02 1.43
CA GLU A 266 19.76 -4.90 2.31
C GLU A 266 20.57 -3.61 2.02
N PRO A 267 21.89 -3.65 1.72
CA PRO A 267 22.64 -2.42 1.43
C PRO A 267 22.12 -1.65 0.22
N TYR A 268 21.76 -2.36 -0.87
CA TYR A 268 21.16 -1.72 -2.03
C TYR A 268 19.79 -1.13 -1.73
N TYR A 269 18.94 -1.91 -1.06
CA TYR A 269 17.63 -1.46 -0.64
C TYR A 269 17.71 -0.17 0.19
N ARG A 270 18.53 -0.14 1.25
CA ARG A 270 18.71 1.07 2.08
C ARG A 270 19.19 2.26 1.27
N LYS A 271 20.18 2.06 0.41
CA LYS A 271 20.70 3.12 -0.46
C LYS A 271 19.62 3.76 -1.33
N THR A 272 18.69 2.96 -1.89
CA THR A 272 17.61 3.50 -2.74
C THR A 272 16.54 4.21 -1.90
N ILE A 273 16.21 3.68 -0.74
CA ILE A 273 15.28 4.33 0.21
C ILE A 273 15.84 5.69 0.65
N ASP A 274 17.10 5.75 1.08
CA ASP A 274 17.75 7.00 1.54
C ASP A 274 17.72 8.07 0.43
N LYS A 275 17.98 7.69 -0.82
CA LYS A 275 17.88 8.60 -1.96
C LYS A 275 16.46 9.14 -2.16
N ILE A 276 15.45 8.27 -2.10
CA ILE A 276 14.05 8.69 -2.26
C ILE A 276 13.65 9.64 -1.14
N CYS A 277 14.03 9.33 0.10
CA CYS A 277 13.76 10.19 1.24
C CYS A 277 14.45 11.57 1.11
N ALA A 278 15.72 11.60 0.70
CA ALA A 278 16.44 12.86 0.47
C ALA A 278 15.79 13.69 -0.65
N THR A 279 15.42 13.06 -1.77
CA THR A 279 14.72 13.73 -2.87
C THR A 279 13.33 14.20 -2.43
N ARG A 280 12.62 13.47 -1.55
CA ARG A 280 11.35 13.90 -0.96
C ARG A 280 11.51 15.21 -0.17
N GLU A 281 12.49 15.27 0.74
CA GLU A 281 12.74 16.47 1.55
C GLU A 281 13.10 17.68 0.68
N ARG A 282 13.94 17.49 -0.35
CA ARG A 282 14.23 18.51 -1.35
C ARG A 282 12.96 18.98 -2.06
N THR A 283 12.10 18.05 -2.44
CA THR A 283 10.84 18.35 -3.14
C THR A 283 9.88 19.14 -2.26
N VAL A 284 9.72 18.75 -1.00
CA VAL A 284 8.89 19.48 -0.02
C VAL A 284 9.39 20.91 0.15
N SER A 285 10.70 21.09 0.35
CA SER A 285 11.32 22.42 0.47
C SER A 285 11.08 23.28 -0.77
N THR A 286 11.29 22.72 -1.96
CA THR A 286 11.11 23.45 -3.23
C THR A 286 9.66 23.87 -3.44
N LEU A 287 8.69 22.96 -3.22
CA LEU A 287 7.28 23.27 -3.37
C LEU A 287 6.79 24.31 -2.35
N ASN A 288 7.26 24.24 -1.10
CA ASN A 288 6.95 25.27 -0.09
C ASN A 288 7.46 26.67 -0.54
N ASN A 289 8.67 26.73 -1.11
CA ASN A 289 9.22 27.98 -1.66
C ASN A 289 8.43 28.50 -2.87
N LEU A 290 7.79 27.61 -3.63
CA LEU A 290 6.88 27.96 -4.72
C LEU A 290 5.45 28.29 -4.22
N GLY A 291 5.21 28.32 -2.90
CA GLY A 291 3.93 28.71 -2.30
C GLY A 291 2.91 27.56 -2.17
N TYR A 292 3.32 26.31 -2.41
CA TYR A 292 2.48 25.15 -2.13
C TYR A 292 2.39 24.86 -0.64
N ARG A 293 1.26 24.33 -0.21
CA ARG A 293 1.12 23.65 1.08
C ARG A 293 1.35 22.16 0.87
N VAL A 294 2.37 21.60 1.52
CA VAL A 294 2.68 20.16 1.45
C VAL A 294 2.43 19.52 2.81
N LEU A 295 1.71 18.41 2.86
CA LEU A 295 1.55 17.65 4.10
C LEU A 295 2.85 16.90 4.46
N PRO A 296 3.12 16.67 5.76
CA PRO A 296 4.17 15.75 6.18
C PRO A 296 3.98 14.38 5.53
N SER A 297 5.06 13.74 5.09
CA SER A 297 4.98 12.44 4.43
C SER A 297 6.11 11.51 4.86
N ASP A 298 5.73 10.29 5.24
CA ASP A 298 6.61 9.15 5.47
C ASP A 298 6.47 8.08 4.37
N ALA A 299 6.04 8.51 3.16
CA ALA A 299 5.85 7.67 1.98
C ALA A 299 6.80 8.09 0.84
N ASN A 300 6.80 7.33 -0.27
CA ASN A 300 7.50 7.72 -1.51
C ASN A 300 6.68 8.65 -2.41
N PHE A 301 5.80 9.42 -1.82
CA PHE A 301 5.01 10.46 -2.49
C PHE A 301 4.70 11.58 -1.50
N ILE A 302 4.28 12.70 -2.01
CA ILE A 302 3.80 13.83 -1.23
C ILE A 302 2.36 14.17 -1.64
N PHE A 303 1.63 14.84 -0.75
CA PHE A 303 0.31 15.39 -1.00
C PHE A 303 0.40 16.91 -0.88
N ALA A 304 0.26 17.60 -2.03
CA ALA A 304 0.57 19.01 -2.17
C ALA A 304 -0.64 19.78 -2.73
N SER A 305 -0.95 20.91 -2.12
CA SER A 305 -1.96 21.86 -2.59
C SER A 305 -1.28 23.13 -3.10
N PRO A 306 -1.70 23.70 -4.26
CA PRO A 306 -1.14 24.95 -4.75
C PRO A 306 -1.41 26.16 -3.84
N GLY A 307 -2.24 25.99 -2.79
CA GLY A 307 -2.48 27.04 -1.80
C GLY A 307 -3.19 28.25 -2.40
N LYS A 308 -2.56 29.44 -2.22
CA LYS A 308 -3.09 30.71 -2.73
C LYS A 308 -2.53 31.08 -4.11
N ASN A 309 -1.88 30.16 -4.82
CA ASN A 309 -1.41 30.38 -6.17
C ASN A 309 -2.59 30.65 -7.10
N ASN A 310 -2.32 31.35 -8.22
CA ASN A 310 -3.36 31.74 -9.17
C ASN A 310 -4.03 30.57 -9.92
N HIS A 311 -3.56 29.33 -9.70
CA HIS A 311 -4.05 28.12 -10.36
C HIS A 311 -4.58 27.09 -9.34
N SER A 312 -5.68 26.45 -9.69
CA SER A 312 -6.22 25.30 -8.95
C SER A 312 -5.37 24.03 -9.17
N ALA A 313 -5.49 23.05 -8.27
CA ALA A 313 -4.82 21.77 -8.47
C ALA A 313 -5.24 21.06 -9.76
N GLY A 314 -6.49 21.24 -10.21
CA GLY A 314 -6.98 20.72 -11.49
C GLY A 314 -6.28 21.35 -12.69
N GLU A 315 -6.11 22.68 -12.70
CA GLU A 315 -5.38 23.39 -13.79
C GLU A 315 -3.91 23.00 -13.84
N ILE A 316 -3.27 22.83 -12.67
CA ILE A 316 -1.89 22.36 -12.58
C ILE A 316 -1.78 20.91 -13.08
N PHE A 317 -2.71 20.05 -12.71
CA PHE A 317 -2.78 18.67 -13.20
C PHE A 317 -2.83 18.63 -14.73
N GLU A 318 -3.71 19.44 -15.36
CA GLU A 318 -3.83 19.53 -16.82
C GLU A 318 -2.54 20.06 -17.47
N THR A 319 -1.91 21.06 -16.86
CA THR A 319 -0.65 21.63 -17.35
C THR A 319 0.48 20.61 -17.30
N LEU A 320 0.64 19.88 -16.19
CA LEU A 320 1.64 18.83 -16.04
C LEU A 320 1.40 17.71 -17.06
N ASN A 321 0.14 17.29 -17.23
CA ASN A 321 -0.23 16.24 -18.17
C ASN A 321 0.13 16.63 -19.63
N LYS A 322 -0.10 17.88 -20.05
CA LYS A 322 0.32 18.41 -21.36
C LYS A 322 1.84 18.43 -21.56
N ASN A 323 2.60 18.54 -20.47
CA ASN A 323 4.06 18.47 -20.47
C ASN A 323 4.61 17.05 -20.24
N ASN A 324 3.79 16.01 -20.42
CA ASN A 324 4.12 14.60 -20.19
C ASN A 324 4.59 14.27 -18.77
N ILE A 325 4.17 15.06 -17.77
CA ILE A 325 4.43 14.82 -16.36
C ILE A 325 3.14 14.29 -15.72
N LEU A 326 3.12 13.00 -15.38
CA LEU A 326 1.95 12.34 -14.83
C LEU A 326 1.98 12.42 -13.29
N VAL A 327 0.99 13.10 -12.70
CA VAL A 327 0.73 13.10 -11.26
C VAL A 327 -0.67 12.54 -10.99
N ARG A 328 -1.07 12.35 -9.75
CA ARG A 328 -2.42 11.87 -9.42
C ARG A 328 -3.28 12.99 -8.89
N TYR A 329 -4.48 13.11 -9.44
CA TYR A 329 -5.52 14.07 -9.08
C TYR A 329 -6.88 13.39 -8.93
N TRP A 330 -7.73 13.93 -8.06
CA TRP A 330 -9.11 13.47 -7.87
C TRP A 330 -10.05 14.68 -7.80
N ASP A 331 -10.97 14.81 -8.74
CA ASP A 331 -12.06 15.78 -8.67
C ASP A 331 -13.16 15.29 -7.71
N LYS A 332 -12.84 15.28 -6.42
CA LYS A 332 -13.75 14.91 -5.33
C LYS A 332 -13.65 15.95 -4.21
N PRO A 333 -14.74 16.15 -3.43
CA PRO A 333 -14.66 17.02 -2.26
C PRO A 333 -13.43 16.71 -1.40
N VAL A 334 -12.81 17.74 -0.82
CA VAL A 334 -11.56 17.69 -0.03
C VAL A 334 -10.31 17.36 -0.85
N LEU A 335 -10.39 16.43 -1.80
CA LEU A 335 -9.23 16.00 -2.60
C LEU A 335 -8.95 16.90 -3.80
N ARG A 336 -9.95 17.62 -4.33
CA ARG A 336 -9.83 18.46 -5.53
C ARG A 336 -8.82 19.61 -5.42
N ASP A 337 -8.46 19.97 -4.20
CA ASP A 337 -7.50 21.04 -3.93
C ASP A 337 -6.05 20.52 -3.80
N TRP A 338 -5.83 19.23 -4.08
CA TRP A 338 -4.57 18.55 -3.83
C TRP A 338 -4.12 17.70 -5.01
N LEU A 339 -2.80 17.55 -5.12
CA LEU A 339 -2.12 16.63 -6.02
C LEU A 339 -1.32 15.63 -5.21
N ARG A 340 -1.38 14.34 -5.55
CA ARG A 340 -0.42 13.37 -5.05
C ARG A 340 0.69 13.20 -6.08
N ILE A 341 1.92 13.46 -5.66
CA ILE A 341 3.11 13.46 -6.49
C ILE A 341 4.05 12.39 -5.98
N THR A 342 4.32 11.37 -6.79
CA THR A 342 5.33 10.35 -6.50
C THR A 342 6.72 10.98 -6.53
N ILE A 343 7.62 10.56 -5.63
CA ILE A 343 9.02 10.99 -5.66
C ILE A 343 9.77 10.19 -6.72
N GLY A 344 10.23 10.89 -7.75
CA GLY A 344 11.07 10.37 -8.83
C GLY A 344 12.56 10.47 -8.51
N THR A 345 13.41 10.33 -9.55
CA THR A 345 14.82 10.70 -9.46
C THR A 345 14.97 12.22 -9.34
N ASP A 346 16.18 12.69 -8.98
CA ASP A 346 16.42 14.14 -8.90
C ASP A 346 16.14 14.84 -10.23
N GLU A 347 16.53 14.24 -11.36
CA GLU A 347 16.27 14.76 -12.70
C GLU A 347 14.76 14.83 -13.02
N GLN A 348 14.00 13.81 -12.65
CA GLN A 348 12.55 13.79 -12.83
C GLN A 348 11.87 14.89 -12.00
N MET A 349 12.33 15.10 -10.78
CA MET A 349 11.81 16.17 -9.93
C MET A 349 12.21 17.56 -10.44
N ASP A 350 13.39 17.73 -11.02
CA ASP A 350 13.80 18.99 -11.66
C ASP A 350 12.93 19.33 -12.88
N HIS A 351 12.51 18.32 -13.66
CA HIS A 351 11.52 18.52 -14.72
C HIS A 351 10.17 18.98 -14.17
N LEU A 352 9.70 18.37 -13.07
CA LEU A 352 8.48 18.82 -12.39
C LEU A 352 8.59 20.27 -11.93
N PHE A 353 9.67 20.65 -11.24
CA PHE A 353 9.85 22.01 -10.71
C PHE A 353 9.87 23.05 -11.82
N LYS A 354 10.50 22.75 -12.94
CA LYS A 354 10.52 23.63 -14.11
C LYS A 354 9.13 23.82 -14.72
N ALA A 355 8.29 22.80 -14.71
CA ALA A 355 6.92 22.89 -15.23
C ALA A 355 5.94 23.59 -14.27
N LEU A 356 6.31 23.75 -12.99
CA LEU A 356 5.51 24.45 -11.98
C LEU A 356 5.88 25.94 -11.81
N GLN A 357 6.96 26.41 -12.43
CA GLN A 357 7.40 27.83 -12.46
C GLN A 357 6.68 28.60 -13.56
#